data_770ee3ae4c94943f2cdc0d1e6787d823
#
_entry.id   770ee3ae4c94943f2cdc0d1e6787d823
#
_cell.length_a   1.000
_cell.length_b   1.000
_cell.length_c   1.000
_cell.angle_alpha   90.00
_cell.angle_beta   90.00
_cell.angle_gamma   90.00
#
_symmetry.space_group_name_H-M   'P 1'
#
loop_
_entity.id
_entity.type
_entity.pdbx_description
1 polymer ?
#
loop_
_entity_poly.entity_id
_entity_poly.type
_entity_poly.pdbx_seq_one_letter_code
_entity_poly.pdbx_strand_id
1 'polypeptide(L)'
;GLGDVYKRQDLNNNSLVFKLQYGEFSMLFTGDIEAKTENDLVSRYGKKLQSTVLKVAHHGSSTSSTYNFLKAVQPQLALISCGDKEKYNHPNKKVLGTFEYLQIPVKVTSQNGEITLRTDGEKYQIMTDK
;
A
#
# COMPACT_ATOMS: atom_id res chain seq x y z
N GLY A 1 -4.83 11.82 16.40
CA GLY A 1 -5.36 10.48 16.50
C GLY A 1 -4.41 9.42 16.04
N LEU A 2 -4.65 8.21 16.46
CA LEU A 2 -3.79 7.09 16.12
C LEU A 2 -4.03 6.55 14.71
N GLY A 3 -5.04 7.02 14.03
CA GLY A 3 -5.30 6.64 12.66
C GLY A 3 -6.70 7.01 12.23
N ASP A 4 -6.84 7.25 10.95
CA ASP A 4 -8.13 7.44 10.30
C ASP A 4 -8.56 6.12 9.66
N VAL A 5 -9.78 5.71 9.88
CA VAL A 5 -10.31 4.47 9.34
C VAL A 5 -11.25 4.77 8.18
N TYR A 6 -10.96 4.20 7.02
CA TYR A 6 -11.79 4.32 5.83
C TYR A 6 -12.46 2.97 5.59
N LYS A 7 -13.72 2.86 6.02
CA LYS A 7 -14.45 1.60 5.92
C LYS A 7 -15.39 1.63 4.72
N ARG A 8 -15.32 0.60 3.90
CA ARG A 8 -16.18 0.45 2.74
C ARG A 8 -17.07 -0.77 2.92
N GLN A 9 -18.37 -0.58 2.80
CA GLN A 9 -19.36 -1.65 2.87
C GLN A 9 -19.90 -1.97 1.49
N ASP A 10 -19.04 -2.44 0.63
CA ASP A 10 -19.38 -2.88 -0.70
C ASP A 10 -19.33 -4.40 -0.70
N LEU A 11 -20.27 -5.06 -1.35
CA LEU A 11 -20.31 -6.52 -1.41
C LEU A 11 -19.04 -7.11 -2.00
N ASN A 12 -18.36 -6.37 -2.87
CA ASN A 12 -17.17 -6.84 -3.57
C ASN A 12 -15.86 -6.31 -2.96
N ASN A 13 -15.93 -5.39 -1.98
CA ASN A 13 -14.75 -4.75 -1.42
C ASN A 13 -14.97 -4.45 0.05
N ASN A 14 -14.96 -5.50 0.86
CA ASN A 14 -15.21 -5.37 2.30
C ASN A 14 -13.95 -5.10 3.11
N SER A 15 -12.82 -4.91 2.47
CA SER A 15 -11.56 -4.73 3.16
C SER A 15 -11.55 -3.44 3.96
N LEU A 16 -10.94 -3.51 5.12
CA LEU A 16 -10.73 -2.36 5.97
C LEU A 16 -9.51 -1.58 5.47
N VAL A 17 -9.71 -0.31 5.20
CA VAL A 17 -8.63 0.59 4.84
C VAL A 17 -8.45 1.58 5.97
N PHE A 18 -7.21 1.73 6.45
CA PHE A 18 -6.96 2.71 7.49
C PHE A 18 -5.58 3.33 7.33
N LYS A 19 -5.45 4.53 7.84
CA LYS A 19 -4.20 5.27 7.84
C LYS A 19 -3.73 5.43 9.27
N LEU A 20 -2.52 4.94 9.53
CA LEU A 20 -1.87 5.10 10.82
C LEU A 20 -0.98 6.33 10.75
N GLN A 21 -1.14 7.24 11.67
CA GLN A 21 -0.33 8.45 11.71
C GLN A 21 0.35 8.60 13.05
N TYR A 22 1.67 8.86 12.99
CA TYR A 22 2.48 9.09 14.17
C TYR A 22 3.44 10.24 13.84
N GLY A 23 3.17 11.42 14.41
CA GLY A 23 3.94 12.61 14.08
C GLY A 23 3.84 12.93 12.59
N GLU A 24 4.96 13.05 11.94
CA GLU A 24 5.04 13.32 10.49
C GLU A 24 4.99 12.06 9.66
N PHE A 25 5.11 10.89 10.29
CA PHE A 25 5.07 9.61 9.60
C PHE A 25 3.63 9.14 9.47
N SER A 26 3.30 8.57 8.32
CA SER A 26 2.01 7.93 8.13
C SER A 26 2.17 6.69 7.26
N MET A 27 1.29 5.72 7.49
CA MET A 27 1.25 4.50 6.71
C MET A 27 -0.19 4.16 6.38
N LEU A 28 -0.43 3.88 5.11
CA LEU A 28 -1.76 3.53 4.61
C LEU A 28 -1.84 2.02 4.41
N PHE A 29 -2.84 1.40 5.05
CA PHE A 29 -3.11 -0.03 4.95
C PHE A 29 -4.36 -0.23 4.10
N THR A 30 -4.24 -0.98 3.04
CA THR A 30 -5.29 -1.07 2.03
C THR A 30 -5.96 -2.45 1.92
N GLY A 31 -5.51 -3.43 2.72
CA GLY A 31 -6.14 -4.76 2.71
C GLY A 31 -6.18 -5.36 1.31
N ASP A 32 -7.36 -5.82 0.91
CA ASP A 32 -7.55 -6.46 -0.39
C ASP A 32 -8.46 -5.64 -1.32
N ILE A 33 -8.46 -4.32 -1.20
CA ILE A 33 -9.30 -3.49 -2.07
C ILE A 33 -8.87 -3.61 -3.52
N GLU A 34 -9.82 -3.35 -4.42
CA GLU A 34 -9.57 -3.37 -5.85
C GLU A 34 -9.76 -1.98 -6.45
N ALA A 35 -9.56 -1.86 -7.76
CA ALA A 35 -9.53 -0.58 -8.47
C ALA A 35 -10.76 0.29 -8.19
N LYS A 36 -11.92 -0.30 -8.13
CA LYS A 36 -13.16 0.44 -7.87
C LYS A 36 -13.12 1.16 -6.52
N THR A 37 -12.69 0.45 -5.48
CA THR A 37 -12.58 1.03 -4.15
C THR A 37 -11.47 2.08 -4.10
N GLU A 38 -10.35 1.82 -4.78
CA GLU A 38 -9.27 2.79 -4.86
C GLU A 38 -9.76 4.09 -5.50
N ASN A 39 -10.52 4.00 -6.59
CA ASN A 39 -11.05 5.18 -7.26
C ASN A 39 -12.06 5.93 -6.37
N ASP A 40 -12.88 5.20 -5.61
CA ASP A 40 -13.80 5.82 -4.67
C ASP A 40 -13.05 6.56 -3.57
N LEU A 41 -11.97 5.98 -3.06
CA LEU A 41 -11.15 6.63 -2.04
C LEU A 41 -10.51 7.92 -2.57
N VAL A 42 -10.01 7.89 -3.79
CA VAL A 42 -9.43 9.08 -4.41
C VAL A 42 -10.48 10.19 -4.52
N SER A 43 -11.69 9.83 -4.95
CA SER A 43 -12.77 10.80 -5.09
C SER A 43 -13.18 11.41 -3.75
N ARG A 44 -13.19 10.60 -2.70
CA ARG A 44 -13.67 11.03 -1.38
C ARG A 44 -12.62 11.78 -0.58
N TYR A 45 -11.38 11.33 -0.62
CA TYR A 45 -10.35 11.79 0.30
C TYR A 45 -9.21 12.54 -0.38
N GLY A 46 -8.99 12.33 -1.67
CA GLY A 46 -7.97 13.07 -2.40
C GLY A 46 -6.63 13.14 -1.69
N LYS A 47 -6.18 14.35 -1.39
CA LYS A 47 -4.88 14.58 -0.76
C LYS A 47 -4.74 13.97 0.63
N LYS A 48 -5.85 13.68 1.29
CA LYS A 48 -5.79 13.03 2.61
C LYS A 48 -5.23 11.62 2.55
N LEU A 49 -5.17 11.04 1.36
CA LEU A 49 -4.58 9.72 1.18
C LEU A 49 -3.06 9.73 1.21
N GLN A 50 -2.42 10.89 1.10
CA GLN A 50 -0.96 10.98 1.12
C GLN A 50 -0.41 10.30 2.36
N SER A 51 0.58 9.43 2.15
CA SER A 51 1.17 8.63 3.23
C SER A 51 2.64 8.39 2.96
N THR A 52 3.42 8.26 4.02
CA THR A 52 4.85 8.01 3.89
C THR A 52 5.13 6.64 3.31
N VAL A 53 4.40 5.63 3.80
CA VAL A 53 4.55 4.25 3.36
C VAL A 53 3.19 3.69 3.00
N LEU A 54 3.14 2.93 1.92
CA LEU A 54 1.92 2.26 1.47
C LEU A 54 2.08 0.75 1.65
N LYS A 55 1.13 0.13 2.36
CA LYS A 55 0.97 -1.31 2.36
C LYS A 55 0.09 -1.66 1.16
N VAL A 56 0.70 -2.27 0.16
CA VAL A 56 0.05 -2.52 -1.13
C VAL A 56 -1.11 -3.49 -0.98
N ALA A 57 -2.21 -3.19 -1.65
CA ALA A 57 -3.42 -4.00 -1.58
C ALA A 57 -3.29 -5.32 -2.32
N HIS A 58 -4.00 -6.33 -1.84
CA HIS A 58 -4.23 -7.58 -2.54
C HIS A 58 -2.94 -8.26 -3.01
N HIS A 59 -1.89 -8.22 -2.16
CA HIS A 59 -0.60 -8.87 -2.39
C HIS A 59 0.05 -8.48 -3.73
N GLY A 60 -0.23 -7.29 -4.23
CA GLY A 60 0.32 -6.83 -5.51
C GLY A 60 -0.44 -7.35 -6.72
N SER A 61 -1.72 -7.68 -6.56
CA SER A 61 -2.57 -8.12 -7.67
C SER A 61 -2.77 -7.03 -8.72
N SER A 62 -2.92 -7.43 -9.98
CA SER A 62 -3.18 -6.50 -11.08
C SER A 62 -4.56 -5.84 -10.99
N THR A 63 -5.45 -6.33 -10.11
CA THR A 63 -6.77 -5.73 -9.92
C THR A 63 -6.74 -4.50 -9.01
N SER A 64 -5.58 -4.18 -8.47
CA SER A 64 -5.39 -3.11 -7.49
C SER A 64 -4.18 -2.26 -7.87
N SER A 65 -3.88 -1.26 -7.03
CA SER A 65 -2.71 -0.38 -7.19
C SER A 65 -2.76 0.38 -8.52
N THR A 66 -3.89 1.03 -8.75
CA THR A 66 -4.07 1.84 -9.96
C THR A 66 -3.15 3.06 -9.93
N TYR A 67 -2.80 3.53 -11.11
CA TYR A 67 -1.97 4.72 -11.27
C TYR A 67 -2.54 5.93 -10.50
N ASN A 68 -3.83 6.18 -10.62
CA ASN A 68 -4.47 7.33 -9.96
C ASN A 68 -4.40 7.22 -8.44
N PHE A 69 -4.59 6.02 -7.92
CA PHE A 69 -4.51 5.79 -6.47
C PHE A 69 -3.09 6.03 -5.97
N LEU A 70 -2.10 5.47 -6.65
CA LEU A 70 -0.71 5.64 -6.27
C LEU A 70 -0.26 7.11 -6.35
N LYS A 71 -0.76 7.84 -7.34
CA LYS A 71 -0.48 9.27 -7.43
C LYS A 71 -1.10 10.06 -6.28
N ALA A 72 -2.26 9.64 -5.82
CA ALA A 72 -2.90 10.30 -4.68
C ALA A 72 -2.17 10.02 -3.38
N VAL A 73 -1.68 8.79 -3.20
CA VAL A 73 -0.97 8.40 -1.97
C VAL A 73 0.45 8.96 -1.95
N GLN A 74 1.14 8.99 -3.06
CA GLN A 74 2.51 9.49 -3.22
C GLN A 74 3.46 8.93 -2.15
N PRO A 75 3.55 7.60 -1.98
CA PRO A 75 4.38 7.05 -0.91
C PRO A 75 5.86 7.14 -1.25
N GLN A 76 6.69 7.22 -0.22
CA GLN A 76 8.14 7.12 -0.35
C GLN A 76 8.58 5.67 -0.50
N LEU A 77 7.75 4.73 -0.06
CA LEU A 77 8.05 3.31 -0.07
C LEU A 77 6.75 2.53 -0.09
N ALA A 78 6.71 1.47 -0.89
CA ALA A 78 5.58 0.54 -0.93
C ALA A 78 6.03 -0.82 -0.42
N LEU A 79 5.22 -1.44 0.43
CA LEU A 79 5.48 -2.76 1.00
C LEU A 79 4.45 -3.74 0.47
N ILE A 80 4.92 -4.83 -0.14
CA ILE A 80 4.05 -5.89 -0.65
C ILE A 80 4.26 -7.14 0.19
N SER A 81 3.19 -7.60 0.84
CA SER A 81 3.18 -8.88 1.54
C SER A 81 2.74 -9.94 0.54
N CYS A 82 3.66 -10.80 0.16
CA CYS A 82 3.43 -11.79 -0.88
C CYS A 82 4.18 -13.06 -0.55
N GLY A 83 3.48 -14.19 -0.60
CA GLY A 83 4.10 -15.48 -0.37
C GLY A 83 4.75 -16.04 -1.64
N ASP A 84 4.47 -17.31 -1.92
CA ASP A 84 5.02 -17.98 -3.08
C ASP A 84 4.44 -17.38 -4.37
N LYS A 85 5.31 -16.74 -5.14
CA LYS A 85 4.95 -16.10 -6.39
C LYS A 85 4.35 -17.07 -7.40
N GLU A 86 4.80 -18.31 -7.41
CA GLU A 86 4.34 -19.30 -8.39
C GLU A 86 2.87 -19.64 -8.22
N LYS A 87 2.36 -19.58 -7.00
CA LYS A 87 0.99 -19.95 -6.70
C LYS A 87 -0.04 -18.96 -7.21
N TYR A 88 0.22 -17.66 -7.11
CA TYR A 88 -0.74 -16.62 -7.42
C TYR A 88 -0.23 -15.60 -8.42
N ASN A 89 0.98 -15.77 -8.90
CA ASN A 89 1.62 -14.81 -9.80
C ASN A 89 1.65 -13.40 -9.21
N HIS A 90 1.85 -13.30 -7.89
CA HIS A 90 1.97 -12.03 -7.18
C HIS A 90 3.40 -11.83 -6.67
N PRO A 91 3.91 -10.60 -6.63
CA PRO A 91 3.29 -9.40 -7.19
C PRO A 91 3.27 -9.45 -8.70
N ASN A 92 2.25 -8.83 -9.29
CA ASN A 92 2.07 -8.83 -10.74
C ASN A 92 3.07 -7.88 -11.41
N LYS A 93 3.59 -8.28 -12.56
CA LYS A 93 4.58 -7.46 -13.30
C LYS A 93 4.04 -6.10 -13.68
N LYS A 94 2.76 -6.02 -14.02
CA LYS A 94 2.12 -4.77 -14.40
C LYS A 94 2.08 -3.78 -13.23
N VAL A 95 1.80 -4.29 -12.03
CA VAL A 95 1.81 -3.48 -10.81
C VAL A 95 3.22 -2.99 -10.51
N LEU A 96 4.22 -3.88 -10.58
CA LEU A 96 5.60 -3.50 -10.35
C LEU A 96 6.06 -2.45 -11.38
N GLY A 97 5.61 -2.57 -12.62
CA GLY A 97 5.89 -1.57 -13.66
C GLY A 97 5.31 -0.20 -13.34
N THR A 98 4.12 -0.15 -12.76
CA THR A 98 3.50 1.10 -12.37
C THR A 98 4.31 1.79 -11.25
N PHE A 99 4.76 1.01 -10.25
CA PHE A 99 5.62 1.55 -9.19
C PHE A 99 6.93 2.10 -9.77
N GLU A 100 7.52 1.35 -10.68
CA GLU A 100 8.77 1.78 -11.34
C GLU A 100 8.57 3.08 -12.12
N TYR A 101 7.50 3.16 -12.88
CA TYR A 101 7.17 4.37 -13.64
C TYR A 101 7.02 5.59 -12.72
N LEU A 102 6.38 5.41 -11.57
CA LEU A 102 6.17 6.48 -10.60
C LEU A 102 7.38 6.70 -9.68
N GLN A 103 8.44 5.90 -9.87
CA GLN A 103 9.68 5.98 -9.06
C GLN A 103 9.42 5.75 -7.58
N ILE A 104 8.53 4.81 -7.28
CA ILE A 104 8.23 4.41 -5.90
C ILE A 104 9.02 3.14 -5.58
N PRO A 105 9.96 3.17 -4.63
CA PRO A 105 10.68 1.95 -4.22
C PRO A 105 9.73 0.93 -3.61
N VAL A 106 9.99 -0.35 -3.87
CA VAL A 106 9.15 -1.45 -3.43
C VAL A 106 9.99 -2.48 -2.67
N LYS A 107 9.45 -2.97 -1.54
CA LYS A 107 9.99 -4.13 -0.82
C LYS A 107 8.93 -5.22 -0.81
N VAL A 108 9.33 -6.45 -1.12
CA VAL A 108 8.41 -7.59 -1.24
C VAL A 108 8.86 -8.69 -0.29
N THR A 109 7.95 -9.23 0.52
CA THR A 109 8.31 -10.25 1.50
C THR A 109 8.83 -11.52 0.85
N SER A 110 8.36 -11.88 -0.34
CA SER A 110 8.87 -13.05 -1.05
C SER A 110 10.35 -12.93 -1.44
N GLN A 111 10.86 -11.71 -1.57
CA GLN A 111 12.25 -11.43 -1.93
C GLN A 111 13.09 -11.04 -0.73
N ASN A 112 12.51 -10.27 0.18
CA ASN A 112 13.24 -9.64 1.28
C ASN A 112 13.04 -10.35 2.63
N GLY A 113 12.15 -11.35 2.68
CA GLY A 113 11.80 -12.01 3.91
C GLY A 113 10.91 -11.14 4.77
N GLU A 114 10.99 -11.31 6.08
CA GLU A 114 10.23 -10.47 6.99
C GLU A 114 10.70 -9.02 6.88
N ILE A 115 9.74 -8.13 6.79
CA ILE A 115 10.03 -6.68 6.69
C ILE A 115 9.55 -6.02 7.98
N THR A 116 10.48 -5.36 8.67
CA THR A 116 10.18 -4.63 9.91
C THR A 116 10.35 -3.13 9.65
N LEU A 117 9.32 -2.37 9.99
CA LEU A 117 9.36 -0.92 9.90
C LEU A 117 9.36 -0.33 11.30
N ARG A 118 10.29 0.57 11.57
CA ARG A 118 10.39 1.27 12.84
C ARG A 118 10.40 2.78 12.59
N THR A 119 9.64 3.52 13.38
CA THR A 119 9.59 4.97 13.23
C THR A 119 9.54 5.66 14.59
N ASP A 120 10.12 6.85 14.64
CA ASP A 120 10.03 7.75 15.81
C ASP A 120 9.02 8.88 15.58
N GLY A 121 8.28 8.84 14.46
CA GLY A 121 7.32 9.87 14.11
C GLY A 121 7.86 10.92 13.15
N GLU A 122 9.15 10.97 12.94
CA GLU A 122 9.81 11.87 12.01
C GLU A 122 10.51 11.09 10.90
N LYS A 123 11.31 10.12 11.30
CA LYS A 123 12.08 9.27 10.40
C LYS A 123 11.63 7.83 10.55
N TYR A 124 11.95 7.00 9.57
CA TYR A 124 11.66 5.59 9.65
C TYR A 124 12.82 4.76 9.12
N GLN A 125 12.89 3.53 9.59
CA GLN A 125 13.90 2.55 9.16
C GLN A 125 13.19 1.28 8.70
N ILE A 126 13.75 0.65 7.68
CA ILE A 126 13.28 -0.63 7.18
C ILE A 126 14.38 -1.66 7.42
N MET A 127 13.99 -2.78 8.01
CA MET A 127 14.89 -3.92 8.22
C MET A 127 14.28 -5.14 7.55
N THR A 128 15.11 -5.89 6.85
CA THR A 128 14.67 -7.09 6.14
C THR A 128 15.57 -8.26 6.52
N ASP A 129 15.01 -9.49 6.43
CA ASP A 129 15.79 -10.71 6.70
C ASP A 129 16.76 -11.05 5.57
N LYS A 130 16.51 -10.55 4.40
CA LYS A 130 17.32 -10.85 3.21
C LYS A 130 17.74 -9.61 2.46
#